data_9ae8ae3147324784cf1876aeca306c1e
#
_entry.id   9ae8ae3147324784cf1876aeca306c1e
#
_cell.length_a   1.000
_cell.length_b   1.000
_cell.length_c   1.000
_cell.angle_alpha   90.00
_cell.angle_beta   90.00
_cell.angle_gamma   90.00
#
_symmetry.space_group_name_H-M   'P 1'
#
loop_
_entity.id
_entity.type
_entity.pdbx_description
1 polymer ?
#
loop_
_entity_poly.entity_id
_entity_poly.type
_entity_poly.pdbx_seq_one_letter_code
_entity_poly.pdbx_strand_id
1 'polypeptide(L)'
;MNTKYTYLYIPLLIILVCNLIWPPSQLMITDEVSYYFQLQNWLFGNTQSTVVDAVSGTTHSLIEGHYPPGTSFMLSILYWIHKPLIYFSGLMYLLVSIFLLYKCLRKLKLPTISLSAIYLFLPLLFIARTMMSEMPSLLLVSIGIYLYLVNNAKYYFWLAFITGLSVAFRETNILLLAPLAFFISKNYVLSAIAFLAGLSFRFIGYYILTNNPLLIKGGYPFGIEFIPDTLIVYAIVLLILLPLSPLWFTRVPRLHLLPFTVGLLSFLGLHLVYGYVASVYSGYTNGVILNGRFWIPALPIFVVALGYFISQKSILKQNWFAVSVVAIITITTLGVYYKSSLQQSDYVQFSETLKWASKGQLTFIDLNSRTPVFRHIYPFATDRKWSDINFLNNSQHISQSFEKFGTFQVAILSSELTIAQSNRNTQFNSILIQLKEKYCVTNINELCLNGNYCLNIYNVQQQ
;
A
#
# COMPACT_ATOMS: atom_id res chain seq x y z
N MET A 1 35.51 14.59 -5.29
CA MET A 1 34.19 14.38 -4.62
C MET A 1 34.40 13.33 -3.54
N ASN A 2 34.05 13.63 -2.31
CA ASN A 2 34.27 12.71 -1.19
C ASN A 2 33.34 11.50 -1.36
N THR A 3 33.89 10.33 -1.72
CA THR A 3 33.16 9.10 -2.06
C THR A 3 32.06 8.71 -1.04
N LYS A 4 32.16 9.21 0.19
CA LYS A 4 31.19 8.97 1.27
C LYS A 4 29.77 9.51 1.00
N TYR A 5 29.61 10.51 0.13
CA TYR A 5 28.32 11.14 -0.15
C TYR A 5 27.71 10.63 -1.46
N THR A 6 28.50 10.01 -2.32
CA THR A 6 28.09 9.55 -3.65
C THR A 6 26.92 8.53 -3.55
N TYR A 7 26.98 7.63 -2.57
CA TYR A 7 25.93 6.61 -2.34
C TYR A 7 24.61 7.15 -1.80
N LEU A 8 24.65 8.33 -1.18
CA LEU A 8 23.43 8.97 -0.71
C LEU A 8 22.78 9.76 -1.84
N TYR A 9 23.55 10.60 -2.51
CA TYR A 9 23.01 11.60 -3.42
C TYR A 9 22.65 11.07 -4.80
N ILE A 10 23.45 10.15 -5.38
CA ILE A 10 23.18 9.64 -6.72
C ILE A 10 21.85 8.87 -6.75
N PRO A 11 21.58 7.86 -5.91
CA PRO A 11 20.30 7.17 -5.91
C PRO A 11 19.11 8.10 -5.63
N LEU A 12 19.26 9.05 -4.70
CA LEU A 12 18.22 10.03 -4.43
C LEU A 12 17.92 10.91 -5.65
N LEU A 13 18.96 11.38 -6.31
CA LEU A 13 18.81 12.18 -7.54
C LEU A 13 18.11 11.39 -8.63
N ILE A 14 18.47 10.12 -8.81
CA ILE A 14 17.81 9.23 -9.79
C ILE A 14 16.33 9.08 -9.45
N ILE A 15 15.98 8.80 -8.19
CA ILE A 15 14.59 8.69 -7.74
C ILE A 15 13.83 10.00 -8.01
N LEU A 16 14.42 11.15 -7.70
CA LEU A 16 13.81 12.45 -7.95
C LEU A 16 13.61 12.72 -9.45
N VAL A 17 14.62 12.45 -10.27
CA VAL A 17 14.53 12.59 -11.73
C VAL A 17 13.47 11.65 -12.31
N CYS A 18 13.41 10.39 -11.86
CA CYS A 18 12.37 9.46 -12.27
C CYS A 18 10.96 9.96 -11.91
N ASN A 19 10.78 10.58 -10.73
CA ASN A 19 9.49 11.15 -10.35
C ASN A 19 9.14 12.42 -11.15
N LEU A 20 10.12 13.15 -11.67
CA LEU A 20 9.88 14.27 -12.58
C LEU A 20 9.49 13.81 -13.98
N ILE A 21 10.13 12.74 -14.49
CA ILE A 21 9.83 12.18 -15.81
C ILE A 21 8.50 11.41 -15.80
N TRP A 22 8.25 10.65 -14.75
CA TRP A 22 7.06 9.82 -14.56
C TRP A 22 6.36 10.16 -13.23
N PRO A 23 5.70 11.33 -13.14
CA PRO A 23 5.06 11.74 -11.88
C PRO A 23 3.92 10.79 -11.49
N PRO A 24 3.79 10.43 -10.20
CA PRO A 24 2.63 9.68 -9.74
C PRO A 24 1.39 10.59 -9.83
N SER A 25 0.39 10.18 -10.57
CA SER A 25 -0.81 11.00 -10.84
C SER A 25 -2.12 10.26 -10.63
N GLN A 26 -2.05 8.95 -10.40
CA GLN A 26 -3.22 8.07 -10.26
C GLN A 26 -3.01 7.04 -9.15
N LEU A 27 -4.11 6.51 -8.64
CA LEU A 27 -4.10 5.38 -7.74
C LEU A 27 -3.75 4.09 -8.51
N MET A 28 -2.90 3.26 -7.94
CA MET A 28 -2.41 2.04 -8.59
C MET A 28 -2.77 0.76 -7.82
N ILE A 29 -3.19 0.89 -6.56
CA ILE A 29 -3.49 -0.23 -5.68
C ILE A 29 -4.86 0.01 -5.03
N THR A 30 -5.65 -1.05 -4.92
CA THR A 30 -7.01 -0.97 -4.34
C THR A 30 -7.05 -0.40 -2.93
N ASP A 31 -6.03 -0.70 -2.12
CA ASP A 31 -5.95 -0.19 -0.75
C ASP A 31 -5.79 1.35 -0.69
N GLU A 32 -5.14 1.98 -1.70
CA GLU A 32 -5.00 3.44 -1.78
C GLU A 32 -6.34 4.13 -1.83
N VAL A 33 -7.28 3.49 -2.47
CA VAL A 33 -8.63 4.01 -2.60
C VAL A 33 -9.32 4.07 -1.26
N SER A 34 -9.16 3.05 -0.43
CA SER A 34 -9.69 3.05 0.93
C SER A 34 -9.07 4.20 1.76
N TYR A 35 -7.77 4.45 1.62
CA TYR A 35 -7.12 5.60 2.28
C TYR A 35 -7.63 6.94 1.74
N TYR A 36 -7.88 7.05 0.44
CA TYR A 36 -8.40 8.27 -0.14
C TYR A 36 -9.82 8.57 0.34
N PHE A 37 -10.69 7.57 0.43
CA PHE A 37 -12.04 7.78 0.97
C PHE A 37 -12.03 8.11 2.46
N GLN A 38 -11.19 7.46 3.24
CA GLN A 38 -10.99 7.85 4.63
C GLN A 38 -10.48 9.31 4.75
N LEU A 39 -9.58 9.73 3.84
CA LEU A 39 -9.13 11.11 3.73
C LEU A 39 -10.31 12.05 3.45
N GLN A 40 -11.20 11.69 2.52
CA GLN A 40 -12.39 12.50 2.25
C GLN A 40 -13.34 12.58 3.46
N ASN A 41 -13.47 11.47 4.20
CA ASN A 41 -14.24 11.46 5.45
C ASN A 41 -13.62 12.38 6.51
N TRP A 42 -12.30 12.48 6.60
CA TRP A 42 -11.64 13.46 7.47
C TRP A 42 -11.97 14.91 7.10
N LEU A 43 -12.07 15.22 5.82
CA LEU A 43 -12.26 16.59 5.32
C LEU A 43 -13.73 17.01 5.23
N PHE A 44 -14.61 16.09 4.85
CA PHE A 44 -15.97 16.42 4.43
C PHE A 44 -17.07 15.64 5.19
N GLY A 45 -16.67 14.79 6.14
CA GLY A 45 -17.59 13.92 6.87
C GLY A 45 -18.04 12.68 6.09
N ASN A 46 -18.75 11.77 6.77
CA ASN A 46 -19.05 10.40 6.31
C ASN A 46 -20.07 10.27 5.16
N THR A 47 -20.31 11.30 4.39
CA THR A 47 -21.42 11.35 3.41
C THR A 47 -21.12 10.67 2.08
N GLN A 48 -19.91 10.18 1.84
CA GLN A 48 -19.48 9.78 0.49
C GLN A 48 -19.24 8.29 0.26
N SER A 49 -19.42 7.45 1.28
CA SER A 49 -19.04 6.02 1.21
C SER A 49 -20.23 5.06 1.03
N THR A 50 -21.43 5.57 0.74
CA THR A 50 -22.62 4.74 0.58
C THR A 50 -23.13 4.76 -0.84
N VAL A 51 -23.47 3.58 -1.35
CA VAL A 51 -24.20 3.38 -2.61
C VAL A 51 -25.61 2.94 -2.30
N VAL A 52 -26.56 3.52 -2.98
CA VAL A 52 -27.97 3.07 -2.92
C VAL A 52 -28.20 2.11 -4.08
N ASP A 53 -28.61 0.89 -3.79
CA ASP A 53 -29.07 -0.03 -4.81
C ASP A 53 -30.33 0.56 -5.48
N ALA A 54 -30.27 0.74 -6.78
CA ALA A 54 -31.30 1.46 -7.53
C ALA A 54 -32.65 0.77 -7.53
N VAL A 55 -32.71 -0.54 -7.28
CA VAL A 55 -33.92 -1.35 -7.30
C VAL A 55 -34.46 -1.55 -5.91
N SER A 56 -33.65 -2.00 -4.97
CA SER A 56 -34.09 -2.29 -3.60
C SER A 56 -34.16 -1.05 -2.71
N GLY A 57 -33.46 0.04 -3.08
CA GLY A 57 -33.29 1.22 -2.22
C GLY A 57 -32.39 0.97 -1.02
N THR A 58 -31.79 -0.22 -0.91
CA THR A 58 -30.89 -0.54 0.21
C THR A 58 -29.55 0.19 0.08
N THR A 59 -29.10 0.73 1.19
CA THR A 59 -27.81 1.44 1.24
C THR A 59 -26.69 0.45 1.57
N HIS A 60 -25.71 0.38 0.68
CA HIS A 60 -24.51 -0.43 0.91
C HIS A 60 -23.32 0.48 1.18
N SER A 61 -22.57 0.19 2.22
CA SER A 61 -21.27 0.85 2.44
C SER A 61 -20.27 0.29 1.44
N LEU A 62 -19.71 1.15 0.60
CA LEU A 62 -18.65 0.78 -0.35
C LEU A 62 -17.33 0.58 0.33
N ILE A 63 -17.13 1.25 1.44
CA ILE A 63 -15.88 1.26 2.17
C ILE A 63 -16.22 1.15 3.63
N GLU A 64 -15.93 0.00 4.12
CA GLU A 64 -15.83 -0.17 5.54
C GLU A 64 -14.55 0.56 5.95
N GLY A 65 -14.63 1.47 6.91
CA GLY A 65 -13.47 2.24 7.42
C GLY A 65 -12.51 1.37 8.20
N HIS A 66 -11.91 0.38 7.50
CA HIS A 66 -11.19 -0.72 8.12
C HIS A 66 -9.69 -0.46 8.30
N TYR A 67 -9.15 0.54 7.59
CA TYR A 67 -7.71 0.82 7.66
C TYR A 67 -7.37 1.71 8.84
N PRO A 68 -6.20 1.52 9.47
CA PRO A 68 -5.76 2.39 10.55
C PRO A 68 -5.78 3.86 10.12
N PRO A 69 -6.31 4.77 10.95
CA PRO A 69 -6.70 6.14 10.54
C PRO A 69 -5.52 7.07 10.28
N GLY A 70 -4.32 6.75 10.75
CA GLY A 70 -3.16 7.66 10.70
C GLY A 70 -2.71 7.99 9.28
N THR A 71 -2.72 7.01 8.37
CA THR A 71 -2.33 7.25 6.98
C THR A 71 -3.28 8.23 6.29
N SER A 72 -4.58 7.98 6.38
CA SER A 72 -5.60 8.85 5.79
C SER A 72 -5.62 10.24 6.43
N PHE A 73 -5.34 10.35 7.74
CA PHE A 73 -5.19 11.63 8.43
C PHE A 73 -4.03 12.44 7.85
N MET A 74 -2.85 11.84 7.70
CA MET A 74 -1.70 12.53 7.10
C MET A 74 -1.95 12.93 5.64
N LEU A 75 -2.63 12.08 4.88
CA LEU A 75 -3.04 12.40 3.51
C LEU A 75 -4.04 13.56 3.49
N SER A 76 -4.94 13.68 4.47
CA SER A 76 -5.89 14.80 4.54
C SER A 76 -5.18 16.15 4.74
N ILE A 77 -4.11 16.18 5.53
CA ILE A 77 -3.27 17.37 5.69
C ILE A 77 -2.61 17.74 4.35
N LEU A 78 -2.02 16.76 3.66
CA LEU A 78 -1.39 17.00 2.35
C LEU A 78 -2.40 17.48 1.30
N TYR A 79 -3.58 16.86 1.26
CA TYR A 79 -4.68 17.25 0.38
C TYR A 79 -5.13 18.69 0.63
N TRP A 80 -5.24 19.08 1.91
CA TRP A 80 -5.62 20.43 2.29
C TRP A 80 -4.59 21.49 1.86
N ILE A 81 -3.29 21.14 1.93
CA ILE A 81 -2.22 22.02 1.44
C ILE A 81 -2.28 22.13 -0.08
N HIS A 82 -2.30 21.00 -0.78
CA HIS A 82 -2.39 20.95 -2.24
C HIS A 82 -2.74 19.52 -2.68
N LYS A 83 -3.91 19.31 -3.31
CA LYS A 83 -4.43 17.98 -3.69
C LYS A 83 -3.38 17.05 -4.34
N PRO A 84 -2.57 17.46 -5.33
CA PRO A 84 -1.56 16.59 -5.93
C PRO A 84 -0.48 16.07 -4.99
N LEU A 85 -0.24 16.70 -3.82
CA LEU A 85 0.79 16.25 -2.87
C LEU A 85 0.51 14.86 -2.31
N ILE A 86 -0.74 14.42 -2.28
CA ILE A 86 -1.09 13.08 -1.80
C ILE A 86 -0.39 11.98 -2.60
N TYR A 87 -0.22 12.16 -3.91
CA TYR A 87 0.45 11.22 -4.79
C TYR A 87 1.96 11.14 -4.52
N PHE A 88 2.55 12.20 -3.98
CA PHE A 88 3.97 12.27 -3.60
C PHE A 88 4.22 11.91 -2.14
N SER A 89 3.18 11.57 -1.36
CA SER A 89 3.31 11.28 0.07
C SER A 89 4.31 10.16 0.35
N GLY A 90 4.26 9.06 -0.41
CA GLY A 90 5.20 7.95 -0.27
C GLY A 90 6.65 8.36 -0.52
N LEU A 91 6.90 9.19 -1.54
CA LEU A 91 8.23 9.75 -1.81
C LEU A 91 8.71 10.64 -0.65
N MET A 92 7.85 11.50 -0.10
CA MET A 92 8.21 12.35 1.04
C MET A 92 8.63 11.51 2.26
N TYR A 93 7.86 10.47 2.59
CA TYR A 93 8.20 9.55 3.67
C TYR A 93 9.52 8.82 3.41
N LEU A 94 9.77 8.39 2.17
CA LEU A 94 11.03 7.75 1.77
C LEU A 94 12.21 8.66 1.99
N LEU A 95 12.15 9.90 1.49
CA LEU A 95 13.26 10.87 1.59
C LEU A 95 13.62 11.16 3.05
N VAL A 96 12.61 11.39 3.91
CA VAL A 96 12.84 11.64 5.34
C VAL A 96 13.40 10.40 6.03
N SER A 97 12.92 9.21 5.70
CA SER A 97 13.43 7.94 6.25
C SER A 97 14.89 7.71 5.88
N ILE A 98 15.27 7.92 4.61
CA ILE A 98 16.66 7.82 4.15
C ILE A 98 17.56 8.82 4.91
N PHE A 99 17.09 10.06 5.06
CA PHE A 99 17.85 11.07 5.82
C PHE A 99 18.08 10.65 7.28
N LEU A 100 17.06 10.15 7.96
CA LEU A 100 17.17 9.66 9.34
C LEU A 100 18.13 8.48 9.44
N LEU A 101 18.03 7.51 8.55
CA LEU A 101 18.92 6.35 8.51
C LEU A 101 20.36 6.75 8.19
N TYR A 102 20.55 7.69 7.28
CA TYR A 102 21.88 8.27 7.06
C TYR A 102 22.46 8.88 8.35
N LYS A 103 21.64 9.63 9.12
CA LYS A 103 22.06 10.15 10.43
C LYS A 103 22.41 9.04 11.42
N CYS A 104 21.63 7.94 11.46
CA CYS A 104 21.92 6.77 12.28
C CYS A 104 23.28 6.16 11.93
N LEU A 105 23.51 5.88 10.65
CA LEU A 105 24.76 5.28 10.16
C LEU A 105 25.97 6.17 10.47
N ARG A 106 25.83 7.48 10.27
CA ARG A 106 26.89 8.45 10.61
C ARG A 106 27.23 8.43 12.10
N LYS A 107 26.22 8.40 12.97
CA LYS A 107 26.40 8.34 14.41
C LYS A 107 27.11 7.07 14.85
N LEU A 108 26.75 5.93 14.26
CA LEU A 108 27.36 4.63 14.53
C LEU A 108 28.69 4.43 13.81
N LYS A 109 29.16 5.40 13.02
CA LYS A 109 30.35 5.33 12.16
C LYS A 109 30.29 4.14 11.17
N LEU A 110 29.09 3.77 10.73
CA LEU A 110 28.84 2.70 9.78
C LEU A 110 28.90 3.21 8.33
N PRO A 111 29.22 2.32 7.36
CA PRO A 111 29.26 2.67 5.94
C PRO A 111 27.88 3.07 5.40
N THR A 112 27.81 4.20 4.70
CA THR A 112 26.54 4.69 4.11
C THR A 112 26.04 3.85 2.93
N ILE A 113 26.92 3.02 2.34
CA ILE A 113 26.53 2.06 1.29
C ILE A 113 25.46 1.07 1.77
N SER A 114 25.32 0.86 3.09
CA SER A 114 24.24 0.02 3.65
C SER A 114 22.82 0.55 3.33
N LEU A 115 22.67 1.83 2.94
CA LEU A 115 21.41 2.35 2.39
C LEU A 115 21.01 1.64 1.09
N SER A 116 21.93 0.91 0.42
CA SER A 116 21.58 0.06 -0.73
C SER A 116 20.48 -0.96 -0.42
N ALA A 117 20.35 -1.42 0.83
CA ALA A 117 19.24 -2.28 1.23
C ALA A 117 17.87 -1.63 1.01
N ILE A 118 17.76 -0.30 1.10
CA ILE A 118 16.55 0.44 0.77
C ILE A 118 16.39 0.58 -0.75
N TYR A 119 17.43 1.03 -1.42
CA TYR A 119 17.36 1.34 -2.84
C TYR A 119 17.19 0.12 -3.75
N LEU A 120 17.64 -1.05 -3.31
CA LEU A 120 17.49 -2.32 -4.03
C LEU A 120 16.23 -3.09 -3.65
N PHE A 121 15.48 -2.60 -2.67
CA PHE A 121 14.24 -3.23 -2.25
C PHE A 121 13.09 -2.85 -3.19
N LEU A 122 12.88 -3.67 -4.25
CA LEU A 122 11.90 -3.41 -5.31
C LEU A 122 10.51 -3.00 -4.81
N PRO A 123 9.93 -3.70 -3.81
CA PRO A 123 8.62 -3.32 -3.29
C PRO A 123 8.59 -1.88 -2.79
N LEU A 124 9.67 -1.41 -2.17
CA LEU A 124 9.73 -0.05 -1.65
C LEU A 124 9.70 0.99 -2.76
N LEU A 125 10.46 0.79 -3.84
CA LEU A 125 10.49 1.72 -4.98
C LEU A 125 9.11 1.84 -5.64
N PHE A 126 8.37 0.72 -5.72
CA PHE A 126 7.01 0.71 -6.24
C PHE A 126 6.04 1.40 -5.27
N ILE A 127 6.05 1.00 -3.98
CA ILE A 127 5.14 1.51 -2.94
C ILE A 127 5.41 3.00 -2.62
N ALA A 128 6.63 3.49 -2.80
CA ALA A 128 6.94 4.91 -2.64
C ALA A 128 6.19 5.84 -3.62
N ARG A 129 5.58 5.28 -4.66
CA ARG A 129 4.72 5.98 -5.62
C ARG A 129 3.23 5.85 -5.31
N THR A 130 2.89 5.34 -4.14
CA THR A 130 1.52 5.05 -3.71
C THR A 130 1.23 5.68 -2.36
N MET A 131 -0.05 5.75 -2.01
CA MET A 131 -0.52 6.28 -0.71
C MET A 131 -0.65 5.20 0.37
N MET A 132 0.22 4.19 0.33
CA MET A 132 0.11 3.02 1.20
C MET A 132 0.69 3.26 2.60
N SER A 133 0.12 2.57 3.60
CA SER A 133 0.51 2.68 5.02
C SER A 133 1.93 2.20 5.32
N GLU A 134 2.53 1.41 4.44
CA GLU A 134 3.92 0.94 4.55
C GLU A 134 4.91 2.11 4.58
N MET A 135 4.62 3.19 3.85
CA MET A 135 5.53 4.33 3.75
C MET A 135 5.59 5.18 5.02
N PRO A 136 4.47 5.65 5.61
CA PRO A 136 4.54 6.30 6.93
C PRO A 136 5.02 5.32 8.02
N SER A 137 4.79 4.01 7.90
CA SER A 137 5.35 3.01 8.81
C SER A 137 6.88 2.95 8.72
N LEU A 138 7.45 2.96 7.52
CA LEU A 138 8.90 3.06 7.31
C LEU A 138 9.47 4.30 8.02
N LEU A 139 8.81 5.45 7.88
CA LEU A 139 9.24 6.68 8.54
C LEU A 139 9.20 6.55 10.06
N LEU A 140 8.09 6.06 10.63
CA LEU A 140 7.93 5.93 12.07
C LEU A 140 8.95 4.94 12.67
N VAL A 141 9.21 3.81 11.99
CA VAL A 141 10.25 2.87 12.43
C VAL A 141 11.64 3.50 12.27
N SER A 142 11.90 4.29 11.22
CA SER A 142 13.17 5.02 11.07
C SER A 142 13.38 6.05 12.19
N ILE A 143 12.33 6.78 12.59
CA ILE A 143 12.35 7.68 13.76
C ILE A 143 12.65 6.87 15.03
N GLY A 144 11.97 5.74 15.23
CA GLY A 144 12.17 4.88 16.38
C GLY A 144 13.61 4.36 16.48
N ILE A 145 14.19 3.87 15.39
CA ILE A 145 15.58 3.44 15.31
C ILE A 145 16.54 4.61 15.60
N TYR A 146 16.25 5.79 15.05
CA TYR A 146 17.06 6.98 15.32
C TYR A 146 17.05 7.33 16.82
N LEU A 147 15.88 7.41 17.45
CA LEU A 147 15.75 7.70 18.88
C LEU A 147 16.43 6.64 19.76
N TYR A 148 16.28 5.35 19.40
CA TYR A 148 16.95 4.24 20.05
C TYR A 148 18.48 4.36 20.00
N LEU A 149 19.05 4.60 18.81
CA LEU A 149 20.49 4.65 18.59
C LEU A 149 21.14 5.94 19.11
N VAL A 150 20.39 7.04 19.18
CA VAL A 150 20.88 8.27 19.82
C VAL A 150 21.09 8.08 21.31
N ASN A 151 20.37 7.15 21.91
CA ASN A 151 20.48 6.69 23.30
C ASN A 151 20.69 7.84 24.32
N ASN A 152 19.93 8.91 24.19
CA ASN A 152 19.89 9.98 25.19
C ASN A 152 18.73 9.69 26.14
N ALA A 153 18.98 9.80 27.44
CA ALA A 153 17.99 9.55 28.49
C ALA A 153 16.66 10.30 28.34
N LYS A 154 16.64 11.35 27.53
CA LYS A 154 15.44 12.14 27.23
C LYS A 154 14.56 11.51 26.13
N TYR A 155 15.06 10.52 25.36
CA TYR A 155 14.35 10.02 24.17
C TYR A 155 13.55 8.77 24.39
N TYR A 156 13.67 8.07 25.54
CA TYR A 156 12.85 6.90 25.82
C TYR A 156 11.34 7.23 25.84
N PHE A 157 10.97 8.38 26.37
CA PHE A 157 9.60 8.88 26.35
C PHE A 157 9.07 9.05 24.91
N TRP A 158 9.85 9.70 24.05
CA TRP A 158 9.48 9.92 22.67
C TRP A 158 9.42 8.62 21.87
N LEU A 159 10.34 7.67 22.13
CA LEU A 159 10.28 6.36 21.49
C LEU A 159 9.02 5.59 21.89
N ALA A 160 8.64 5.62 23.16
CA ALA A 160 7.40 4.99 23.63
C ALA A 160 6.17 5.66 23.00
N PHE A 161 6.14 6.99 22.92
CA PHE A 161 5.08 7.74 22.25
C PHE A 161 4.96 7.37 20.76
N ILE A 162 6.08 7.36 20.02
CA ILE A 162 6.12 6.97 18.60
C ILE A 162 5.70 5.51 18.42
N THR A 163 6.05 4.62 19.36
CA THR A 163 5.59 3.23 19.35
C THR A 163 4.06 3.15 19.41
N GLY A 164 3.42 3.88 20.34
CA GLY A 164 1.97 3.96 20.43
C GLY A 164 1.33 4.60 19.19
N LEU A 165 1.87 5.74 18.75
CA LEU A 165 1.39 6.46 17.57
C LEU A 165 1.46 5.61 16.31
N SER A 166 2.50 4.77 16.17
CA SER A 166 2.69 3.93 14.98
C SER A 166 1.57 2.93 14.75
N VAL A 167 0.84 2.55 15.81
CA VAL A 167 -0.34 1.67 15.73
C VAL A 167 -1.49 2.33 14.96
N ALA A 168 -1.59 3.67 15.01
CA ALA A 168 -2.57 4.41 14.22
C ALA A 168 -2.28 4.37 12.70
N PHE A 169 -1.07 4.01 12.28
CA PHE A 169 -0.70 3.85 10.87
C PHE A 169 -0.71 2.38 10.45
N ARG A 170 -0.19 1.51 11.30
CA ARG A 170 -0.18 0.07 11.07
C ARG A 170 0.04 -0.66 12.39
N GLU A 171 -0.89 -1.53 12.79
CA GLU A 171 -0.84 -2.23 14.07
C GLU A 171 0.44 -3.06 14.24
N THR A 172 0.98 -3.62 13.16
CA THR A 172 2.19 -4.46 13.20
C THR A 172 3.46 -3.70 13.56
N ASN A 173 3.47 -2.36 13.46
CA ASN A 173 4.64 -1.55 13.80
C ASN A 173 5.05 -1.67 15.28
N ILE A 174 4.08 -1.95 16.16
CA ILE A 174 4.34 -2.16 17.58
C ILE A 174 5.34 -3.29 17.81
N LEU A 175 5.30 -4.35 16.99
CA LEU A 175 6.19 -5.50 17.12
C LEU A 175 7.65 -5.13 16.87
N LEU A 176 7.90 -4.16 15.96
CA LEU A 176 9.24 -3.68 15.67
C LEU A 176 9.74 -2.65 16.70
N LEU A 177 8.85 -1.80 17.20
CA LEU A 177 9.23 -0.64 18.02
C LEU A 177 9.17 -0.91 19.53
N ALA A 178 8.22 -1.74 20.00
CA ALA A 178 8.07 -2.02 21.42
C ALA A 178 9.33 -2.64 22.07
N PRO A 179 10.02 -3.62 21.45
CA PRO A 179 11.27 -4.11 22.00
C PRO A 179 12.33 -3.01 22.18
N LEU A 180 12.44 -2.10 21.19
CA LEU A 180 13.38 -0.99 21.28
C LEU A 180 13.05 -0.04 22.43
N ALA A 181 11.76 0.31 22.56
CA ALA A 181 11.28 1.18 23.63
C ALA A 181 11.49 0.56 25.02
N PHE A 182 11.21 -0.75 25.15
CA PHE A 182 11.40 -1.49 26.40
C PHE A 182 12.88 -1.50 26.84
N PHE A 183 13.79 -1.83 25.91
CA PHE A 183 15.21 -1.97 26.24
C PHE A 183 15.91 -0.66 26.63
N ILE A 184 15.41 0.51 26.21
CA ILE A 184 16.01 1.79 26.61
C ILE A 184 15.22 2.51 27.70
N SER A 185 14.05 1.98 28.12
CA SER A 185 13.22 2.62 29.12
C SER A 185 13.92 2.69 30.48
N LYS A 186 13.98 3.89 31.03
CA LYS A 186 14.48 4.15 32.38
C LYS A 186 13.36 4.28 33.40
N ASN A 187 12.16 4.60 32.92
CA ASN A 187 10.95 4.73 33.74
C ASN A 187 9.78 4.12 32.95
N TYR A 188 9.41 2.91 33.32
CA TYR A 188 8.37 2.15 32.63
C TYR A 188 6.97 2.79 32.77
N VAL A 189 6.69 3.43 33.91
CA VAL A 189 5.40 4.12 34.10
C VAL A 189 5.26 5.28 33.11
N LEU A 190 6.30 6.14 33.04
CA LEU A 190 6.28 7.27 32.10
C LEU A 190 6.28 6.80 30.65
N SER A 191 6.98 5.71 30.35
CA SER A 191 6.96 5.09 29.00
C SER A 191 5.56 4.54 28.68
N ALA A 192 4.89 3.90 29.64
CA ALA A 192 3.53 3.41 29.43
C ALA A 192 2.53 4.56 29.20
N ILE A 193 2.63 5.63 29.96
CA ILE A 193 1.80 6.84 29.76
C ILE A 193 2.04 7.41 28.35
N ALA A 194 3.31 7.56 27.94
CA ALA A 194 3.65 8.07 26.63
C ALA A 194 3.13 7.14 25.51
N PHE A 195 3.28 5.83 25.67
CA PHE A 195 2.75 4.85 24.74
C PHE A 195 1.23 4.95 24.61
N LEU A 196 0.50 5.01 25.73
CA LEU A 196 -0.95 5.16 25.72
C LEU A 196 -1.40 6.48 25.10
N ALA A 197 -0.67 7.58 25.36
CA ALA A 197 -0.91 8.86 24.69
C ALA A 197 -0.72 8.76 23.16
N GLY A 198 0.32 8.06 22.69
CA GLY A 198 0.49 7.78 21.25
C GLY A 198 -0.62 6.89 20.69
N LEU A 199 -0.97 5.82 21.40
CA LEU A 199 -2.00 4.86 21.01
C LEU A 199 -3.40 5.49 20.93
N SER A 200 -3.69 6.52 21.75
CA SER A 200 -4.98 7.21 21.73
C SER A 200 -5.34 7.78 20.36
N PHE A 201 -4.35 8.15 19.54
CA PHE A 201 -4.59 8.63 18.17
C PHE A 201 -5.31 7.59 17.29
N ARG A 202 -5.06 6.28 17.49
CA ARG A 202 -5.80 5.23 16.81
C ARG A 202 -7.27 5.23 17.21
N PHE A 203 -7.56 5.27 18.50
CA PHE A 203 -8.93 5.21 19.01
C PHE A 203 -9.72 6.46 18.66
N ILE A 204 -9.11 7.63 18.80
CA ILE A 204 -9.72 8.92 18.42
C ILE A 204 -10.00 8.94 16.91
N GLY A 205 -9.04 8.49 16.10
CA GLY A 205 -9.19 8.45 14.65
C GLY A 205 -10.32 7.53 14.21
N TYR A 206 -10.42 6.33 14.76
CA TYR A 206 -11.54 5.43 14.46
C TYR A 206 -12.88 5.97 14.96
N TYR A 207 -12.90 6.59 16.14
CA TYR A 207 -14.12 7.22 16.63
C TYR A 207 -14.63 8.30 15.68
N ILE A 208 -13.75 9.17 15.19
CA ILE A 208 -14.11 10.23 14.24
C ILE A 208 -14.61 9.64 12.90
N LEU A 209 -13.92 8.60 12.38
CA LEU A 209 -14.24 8.05 11.07
C LEU A 209 -15.46 7.12 11.06
N THR A 210 -15.71 6.41 12.16
CA THR A 210 -16.65 5.28 12.17
C THR A 210 -17.62 5.27 13.36
N ASN A 211 -17.49 6.22 14.29
CA ASN A 211 -18.17 6.23 15.59
C ASN A 211 -17.87 4.98 16.46
N ASN A 212 -16.87 4.17 16.09
CA ASN A 212 -16.46 2.98 16.83
C ASN A 212 -14.95 3.02 17.14
N PRO A 213 -14.54 3.46 18.34
CA PRO A 213 -13.11 3.58 18.69
C PRO A 213 -12.37 2.24 18.74
N LEU A 214 -13.09 1.15 18.96
CA LEU A 214 -12.53 -0.20 19.10
C LEU A 214 -12.59 -1.00 17.79
N LEU A 215 -12.85 -0.34 16.66
CA LEU A 215 -12.91 -1.03 15.39
C LEU A 215 -11.61 -1.79 15.13
N ILE A 216 -11.76 -3.08 14.84
CA ILE A 216 -10.67 -3.94 14.39
C ILE A 216 -10.88 -4.16 12.90
N LYS A 217 -9.82 -3.94 12.12
CA LYS A 217 -9.85 -4.22 10.68
C LYS A 217 -10.26 -5.68 10.47
N GLY A 218 -11.39 -5.90 9.82
CA GLY A 218 -11.72 -7.20 9.25
C GLY A 218 -10.65 -7.56 8.22
N GLY A 219 -10.10 -8.75 8.27
CA GLY A 219 -9.00 -9.16 7.41
C GLY A 219 -9.05 -10.65 7.13
N TYR A 220 -7.97 -11.15 6.60
CA TYR A 220 -7.76 -12.57 6.43
C TYR A 220 -7.66 -13.23 7.81
N PRO A 221 -8.08 -14.50 7.94
CA PRO A 221 -8.01 -15.22 9.20
C PRO A 221 -6.57 -15.40 9.68
N PHE A 222 -6.42 -15.55 10.99
CA PHE A 222 -5.17 -15.97 11.61
C PHE A 222 -5.26 -17.44 11.97
N GLY A 223 -4.23 -18.23 11.66
CA GLY A 223 -4.17 -19.65 11.99
C GLY A 223 -2.79 -20.23 11.76
N ILE A 224 -2.49 -21.29 12.51
CA ILE A 224 -1.22 -22.04 12.37
C ILE A 224 -1.16 -22.85 11.06
N GLU A 225 -2.29 -23.14 10.48
CA GLU A 225 -2.45 -23.82 9.19
C GLU A 225 -1.83 -23.05 8.02
N PHE A 226 -1.68 -21.72 8.16
CA PHE A 226 -1.07 -20.89 7.12
C PHE A 226 0.46 -20.89 7.15
N ILE A 227 1.09 -21.35 8.26
CA ILE A 227 2.54 -21.27 8.45
C ILE A 227 3.33 -21.91 7.32
N PRO A 228 3.01 -23.14 6.82
CA PRO A 228 3.80 -23.74 5.76
C PRO A 228 3.89 -22.90 4.49
N ASP A 229 2.75 -22.39 4.00
CA ASP A 229 2.68 -21.63 2.77
C ASP A 229 3.30 -20.24 2.92
N THR A 230 2.99 -19.56 4.02
CA THR A 230 3.52 -18.22 4.32
C THR A 230 5.02 -18.25 4.56
N LEU A 231 5.55 -19.27 5.23
CA LEU A 231 6.99 -19.44 5.46
C LEU A 231 7.75 -19.58 4.15
N ILE A 232 7.26 -20.42 3.23
CA ILE A 232 7.88 -20.59 1.92
C ILE A 232 7.91 -19.28 1.15
N VAL A 233 6.78 -18.58 1.09
CA VAL A 233 6.67 -17.32 0.36
C VAL A 233 7.59 -16.25 0.97
N TYR A 234 7.60 -16.07 2.30
CA TYR A 234 8.46 -15.07 2.92
C TYR A 234 9.94 -15.45 2.87
N ALA A 235 10.28 -16.75 2.92
CA ALA A 235 11.66 -17.19 2.71
C ALA A 235 12.14 -16.83 1.31
N ILE A 236 11.34 -17.08 0.27
CA ILE A 236 11.66 -16.71 -1.12
C ILE A 236 11.78 -15.19 -1.25
N VAL A 237 10.82 -14.43 -0.70
CA VAL A 237 10.82 -12.96 -0.75
C VAL A 237 12.07 -12.39 -0.11
N LEU A 238 12.44 -12.86 1.10
CA LEU A 238 13.63 -12.39 1.80
C LEU A 238 14.92 -12.82 1.09
N LEU A 239 14.97 -14.04 0.53
CA LEU A 239 16.12 -14.52 -0.23
C LEU A 239 16.39 -13.66 -1.46
N ILE A 240 15.32 -13.26 -2.18
CA ILE A 240 15.43 -12.44 -3.40
C ILE A 240 15.73 -10.98 -3.06
N LEU A 241 15.01 -10.40 -2.10
CA LEU A 241 15.05 -8.95 -1.84
C LEU A 241 16.13 -8.54 -0.83
N LEU A 242 16.45 -9.41 0.12
CA LEU A 242 17.46 -9.19 1.16
C LEU A 242 18.38 -10.41 1.28
N PRO A 243 19.14 -10.73 0.22
CA PRO A 243 19.95 -11.93 0.18
C PRO A 243 20.96 -11.93 1.32
N LEU A 244 21.14 -13.11 1.94
CA LEU A 244 22.08 -13.30 3.06
C LEU A 244 21.77 -12.44 4.30
N SER A 245 20.56 -11.85 4.41
CA SER A 245 20.21 -10.98 5.53
C SER A 245 20.40 -11.60 6.92
N PRO A 246 20.21 -12.92 7.17
CA PRO A 246 20.55 -13.52 8.46
C PRO A 246 22.03 -13.35 8.84
N LEU A 247 22.94 -13.39 7.85
CA LEU A 247 24.37 -13.20 8.10
C LEU A 247 24.71 -11.77 8.52
N TRP A 248 23.89 -10.78 8.16
CA TRP A 248 24.15 -9.39 8.55
C TRP A 248 24.06 -9.21 10.06
N PHE A 249 23.20 -9.99 10.74
CA PHE A 249 23.00 -9.93 12.18
C PHE A 249 24.15 -10.55 12.99
N THR A 250 24.98 -11.41 12.40
CA THR A 250 26.13 -12.01 13.09
C THR A 250 27.16 -10.98 13.57
N ARG A 251 27.09 -9.75 13.05
CA ARG A 251 28.04 -8.66 13.35
C ARG A 251 27.42 -7.51 14.12
N VAL A 252 26.13 -7.58 14.40
CA VAL A 252 25.45 -6.58 15.23
C VAL A 252 25.88 -6.75 16.69
N PRO A 253 26.28 -5.67 17.39
CA PRO A 253 26.62 -5.73 18.81
C PRO A 253 25.46 -6.31 19.63
N ARG A 254 25.78 -7.11 20.66
CA ARG A 254 24.78 -7.77 21.53
C ARG A 254 23.71 -6.82 22.07
N LEU A 255 24.12 -5.58 22.39
CA LEU A 255 23.21 -4.54 22.88
C LEU A 255 22.07 -4.24 21.90
N HIS A 256 22.34 -4.25 20.59
CA HIS A 256 21.36 -3.98 19.55
C HIS A 256 20.75 -5.26 18.98
N LEU A 257 21.50 -6.37 19.04
CA LEU A 257 21.08 -7.65 18.46
C LEU A 257 19.77 -8.13 19.09
N LEU A 258 19.70 -8.13 20.43
CA LEU A 258 18.55 -8.69 21.14
C LEU A 258 17.23 -7.94 20.80
N PRO A 259 17.12 -6.61 20.95
CA PRO A 259 15.87 -5.91 20.61
C PRO A 259 15.55 -5.98 19.12
N PHE A 260 16.51 -5.97 18.22
CA PHE A 260 16.29 -6.14 16.77
C PHE A 260 15.75 -7.52 16.45
N THR A 261 16.36 -8.57 17.02
CA THR A 261 15.94 -9.95 16.80
C THR A 261 14.54 -10.21 17.37
N VAL A 262 14.27 -9.75 18.58
CA VAL A 262 12.93 -9.87 19.19
C VAL A 262 11.87 -9.18 18.31
N GLY A 263 12.16 -7.94 17.86
CA GLY A 263 11.25 -7.20 17.00
C GLY A 263 10.99 -7.92 15.67
N LEU A 264 12.04 -8.37 15.00
CA LEU A 264 11.90 -9.06 13.69
C LEU A 264 11.24 -10.43 13.82
N LEU A 265 11.56 -11.22 14.85
CA LEU A 265 10.93 -12.53 15.05
C LEU A 265 9.45 -12.39 15.40
N SER A 266 9.08 -11.42 16.24
CA SER A 266 7.68 -11.14 16.55
C SER A 266 6.92 -10.69 15.30
N PHE A 267 7.54 -9.82 14.50
CA PHE A 267 6.98 -9.33 13.24
C PHE A 267 6.80 -10.47 12.22
N LEU A 268 7.82 -11.30 12.03
CA LEU A 268 7.75 -12.49 11.19
C LEU A 268 6.69 -13.47 11.70
N GLY A 269 6.69 -13.78 13.00
CA GLY A 269 5.73 -14.71 13.60
C GLY A 269 4.28 -14.31 13.35
N LEU A 270 3.95 -13.02 13.47
CA LEU A 270 2.62 -12.54 13.13
C LEU A 270 2.28 -12.77 11.65
N HIS A 271 3.21 -12.47 10.75
CA HIS A 271 2.97 -12.64 9.31
C HIS A 271 2.91 -14.12 8.89
N LEU A 272 3.57 -15.02 9.62
CA LEU A 272 3.49 -16.45 9.36
C LEU A 272 2.11 -17.04 9.65
N VAL A 273 1.43 -16.53 10.67
CA VAL A 273 0.07 -17.00 11.03
C VAL A 273 -1.04 -16.22 10.32
N TYR A 274 -0.70 -15.20 9.52
CA TYR A 274 -1.67 -14.38 8.79
C TYR A 274 -2.00 -15.02 7.45
N GLY A 275 -3.27 -15.38 7.22
CA GLY A 275 -3.73 -16.13 6.04
C GLY A 275 -3.71 -15.35 4.71
N TYR A 276 -3.13 -14.14 4.69
CA TYR A 276 -2.93 -13.39 3.46
C TYR A 276 -1.55 -13.70 2.86
N VAL A 277 -1.58 -14.48 1.81
CA VAL A 277 -0.48 -14.54 0.85
C VAL A 277 -1.05 -14.01 -0.46
N ALA A 278 -0.51 -12.86 -0.93
CA ALA A 278 -0.85 -12.42 -2.27
C ALA A 278 -0.51 -13.56 -3.22
N SER A 279 -1.51 -14.07 -3.92
CA SER A 279 -1.35 -15.28 -4.70
C SER A 279 -0.17 -15.12 -5.65
N VAL A 280 0.81 -15.97 -5.51
CA VAL A 280 1.98 -16.07 -6.41
C VAL A 280 1.52 -16.34 -7.86
N TYR A 281 0.26 -16.73 -8.01
CA TYR A 281 -0.42 -17.04 -9.27
C TYR A 281 -0.72 -15.83 -10.17
N SER A 282 -0.62 -14.59 -9.67
CA SER A 282 -0.75 -13.37 -10.48
C SER A 282 0.56 -12.97 -11.21
N GLY A 283 1.53 -13.86 -11.29
CA GLY A 283 2.87 -13.64 -11.83
C GLY A 283 3.91 -13.45 -10.73
N TYR A 284 5.05 -14.12 -10.85
CA TYR A 284 6.12 -14.15 -9.84
C TYR A 284 6.59 -12.73 -9.42
N THR A 285 6.70 -11.79 -10.34
CA THR A 285 7.11 -10.42 -10.05
C THR A 285 6.10 -9.67 -9.19
N ASN A 286 4.81 -9.81 -9.47
CA ASN A 286 3.75 -9.16 -8.70
C ASN A 286 3.64 -9.79 -7.31
N GLY A 287 3.76 -11.12 -7.20
CA GLY A 287 3.75 -11.83 -5.92
C GLY A 287 4.91 -11.40 -5.02
N VAL A 288 6.12 -11.23 -5.54
CA VAL A 288 7.29 -10.77 -4.78
C VAL A 288 7.10 -9.32 -4.30
N ILE A 289 6.57 -8.43 -5.16
CA ILE A 289 6.32 -7.02 -4.79
C ILE A 289 5.22 -6.93 -3.73
N LEU A 290 4.10 -7.62 -3.92
CA LEU A 290 2.94 -7.52 -3.02
C LEU A 290 3.22 -8.16 -1.65
N ASN A 291 3.91 -9.30 -1.60
CA ASN A 291 4.28 -9.91 -0.32
C ASN A 291 5.49 -9.18 0.33
N GLY A 292 6.43 -8.73 -0.49
CA GLY A 292 7.60 -8.00 -0.02
C GLY A 292 7.26 -6.66 0.62
N ARG A 293 6.15 -6.01 0.24
CA ARG A 293 5.73 -4.72 0.82
C ARG A 293 5.57 -4.77 2.34
N PHE A 294 5.15 -5.90 2.89
CA PHE A 294 4.99 -6.04 4.33
C PHE A 294 6.30 -5.89 5.12
N TRP A 295 7.45 -6.10 4.48
CA TRP A 295 8.77 -5.96 5.09
C TRP A 295 9.33 -4.53 5.05
N ILE A 296 8.69 -3.61 4.33
CA ILE A 296 9.11 -2.21 4.23
C ILE A 296 9.33 -1.57 5.61
N PRO A 297 8.44 -1.72 6.61
CA PRO A 297 8.66 -1.14 7.93
C PRO A 297 9.88 -1.71 8.66
N ALA A 298 10.32 -2.93 8.34
CA ALA A 298 11.46 -3.58 8.97
C ALA A 298 12.82 -3.18 8.35
N LEU A 299 12.83 -2.56 7.16
CA LEU A 299 14.05 -2.16 6.45
C LEU A 299 15.05 -1.34 7.28
N PRO A 300 14.62 -0.41 8.15
CA PRO A 300 15.56 0.35 8.99
C PRO A 300 16.49 -0.55 9.84
N ILE A 301 15.97 -1.66 10.36
CA ILE A 301 16.75 -2.64 11.12
C ILE A 301 17.77 -3.34 10.20
N PHE A 302 17.34 -3.76 9.01
CA PHE A 302 18.23 -4.40 8.03
C PHE A 302 19.34 -3.46 7.54
N VAL A 303 19.07 -2.18 7.35
CA VAL A 303 20.07 -1.17 6.97
C VAL A 303 21.17 -1.07 8.03
N VAL A 304 20.80 -1.03 9.31
CA VAL A 304 21.76 -0.96 10.41
C VAL A 304 22.56 -2.26 10.50
N ALA A 305 21.90 -3.42 10.40
CA ALA A 305 22.55 -4.73 10.42
C ALA A 305 23.56 -4.88 9.26
N LEU A 306 23.16 -4.51 8.04
CA LEU A 306 24.05 -4.49 6.88
C LEU A 306 25.25 -3.55 7.10
N GLY A 307 25.02 -2.39 7.72
CA GLY A 307 26.09 -1.45 8.06
C GLY A 307 27.16 -2.08 8.95
N TYR A 308 26.78 -2.81 9.99
CA TYR A 308 27.70 -3.56 10.84
C TYR A 308 28.44 -4.67 10.07
N PHE A 309 27.72 -5.40 9.23
CA PHE A 309 28.30 -6.46 8.41
C PHE A 309 29.37 -5.91 7.44
N ILE A 310 29.04 -4.85 6.69
CA ILE A 310 29.93 -4.22 5.71
C ILE A 310 31.16 -3.62 6.39
N SER A 311 31.01 -3.03 7.57
CA SER A 311 32.11 -2.34 8.26
C SER A 311 33.32 -3.23 8.48
N GLN A 312 33.14 -4.56 8.50
CA GLN A 312 34.18 -5.55 8.74
C GLN A 312 34.75 -6.17 7.44
N LYS A 313 34.20 -5.87 6.27
CA LYS A 313 34.61 -6.46 4.98
C LYS A 313 35.43 -5.47 4.17
N SER A 314 36.71 -5.80 3.91
CA SER A 314 37.60 -4.93 3.15
C SER A 314 37.19 -4.76 1.68
N ILE A 315 36.71 -5.83 1.04
CA ILE A 315 36.28 -5.82 -0.37
C ILE A 315 35.10 -4.85 -0.63
N LEU A 316 34.20 -4.71 0.35
CA LEU A 316 33.05 -3.83 0.26
C LEU A 316 33.41 -2.34 0.40
N LYS A 317 34.69 -2.04 0.69
CA LYS A 317 35.23 -0.68 0.74
C LYS A 317 35.85 -0.25 -0.58
N GLN A 318 35.95 -1.14 -1.58
CA GLN A 318 36.55 -0.83 -2.87
C GLN A 318 35.62 0.01 -3.76
N ASN A 319 36.19 0.95 -4.49
CA ASN A 319 35.45 1.90 -5.32
C ASN A 319 34.63 1.20 -6.42
N TRP A 320 35.18 0.13 -7.04
CA TRP A 320 34.47 -0.60 -8.09
C TRP A 320 33.19 -1.26 -7.57
N PHE A 321 33.21 -1.83 -6.36
CA PHE A 321 32.02 -2.40 -5.74
C PHE A 321 30.92 -1.34 -5.57
N ALA A 322 31.33 -0.19 -5.15
CA ALA A 322 30.48 0.96 -5.00
C ALA A 322 29.83 1.41 -6.32
N VAL A 323 30.61 1.52 -7.38
CA VAL A 323 30.13 1.87 -8.72
C VAL A 323 29.12 0.81 -9.19
N SER A 324 29.42 -0.48 -8.99
CA SER A 324 28.51 -1.56 -9.36
C SER A 324 27.18 -1.48 -8.62
N VAL A 325 27.19 -1.23 -7.30
CA VAL A 325 25.97 -1.05 -6.51
C VAL A 325 25.13 0.12 -7.02
N VAL A 326 25.76 1.27 -7.30
CA VAL A 326 25.06 2.44 -7.85
C VAL A 326 24.48 2.14 -9.21
N ALA A 327 25.22 1.45 -10.08
CA ALA A 327 24.73 1.05 -11.42
C ALA A 327 23.50 0.13 -11.32
N ILE A 328 23.54 -0.87 -10.44
CA ILE A 328 22.41 -1.78 -10.20
C ILE A 328 21.20 -1.00 -9.67
N ILE A 329 21.40 -0.11 -8.69
CA ILE A 329 20.32 0.74 -8.16
C ILE A 329 19.71 1.58 -9.29
N THR A 330 20.53 2.17 -10.15
CA THR A 330 20.06 2.99 -11.27
C THR A 330 19.18 2.18 -12.21
N ILE A 331 19.67 1.03 -12.69
CA ILE A 331 18.94 0.16 -13.61
C ILE A 331 17.64 -0.32 -12.98
N THR A 332 17.70 -0.74 -11.72
CA THR A 332 16.53 -1.22 -10.97
C THR A 332 15.48 -0.12 -10.80
N THR A 333 15.91 1.08 -10.41
CA THR A 333 15.01 2.23 -10.23
C THR A 333 14.33 2.59 -11.56
N LEU A 334 15.11 2.75 -12.64
CA LEU A 334 14.58 3.04 -13.96
C LEU A 334 13.56 1.98 -14.41
N GLY A 335 13.88 0.69 -14.24
CA GLY A 335 12.99 -0.41 -14.59
C GLY A 335 11.66 -0.39 -13.82
N VAL A 336 11.70 -0.18 -12.50
CA VAL A 336 10.50 -0.10 -11.65
C VAL A 336 9.65 1.11 -12.03
N TYR A 337 10.28 2.28 -12.23
CA TYR A 337 9.55 3.50 -12.57
C TYR A 337 8.94 3.42 -13.97
N TYR A 338 9.66 2.90 -14.93
CA TYR A 338 9.13 2.67 -16.28
C TYR A 338 7.92 1.71 -16.25
N LYS A 339 8.05 0.54 -15.59
CA LYS A 339 6.95 -0.41 -15.48
C LYS A 339 5.74 0.21 -14.74
N SER A 340 5.99 0.93 -13.66
CA SER A 340 4.94 1.61 -12.91
C SER A 340 4.25 2.70 -13.74
N SER A 341 4.99 3.41 -14.63
CA SER A 341 4.40 4.42 -15.52
C SER A 341 3.50 3.82 -16.59
N LEU A 342 3.84 2.64 -17.11
CA LEU A 342 2.97 1.91 -18.04
C LEU A 342 1.64 1.53 -17.36
N GLN A 343 1.70 0.95 -16.17
CA GLN A 343 0.49 0.65 -15.41
C GLN A 343 -0.35 1.90 -15.13
N GLN A 344 0.30 3.01 -14.85
CA GLN A 344 -0.37 4.27 -14.59
C GLN A 344 -1.06 4.83 -15.84
N SER A 345 -0.43 4.69 -17.01
CA SER A 345 -1.02 5.05 -18.30
C SER A 345 -2.31 4.26 -18.56
N ASP A 346 -2.31 2.96 -18.28
CA ASP A 346 -3.50 2.11 -18.44
C ASP A 346 -4.63 2.57 -17.53
N TYR A 347 -4.33 2.94 -16.28
CA TYR A 347 -5.33 3.46 -15.34
C TYR A 347 -5.86 4.84 -15.76
N VAL A 348 -5.01 5.71 -16.32
CA VAL A 348 -5.44 7.02 -16.87
C VAL A 348 -6.41 6.80 -18.02
N GLN A 349 -6.05 5.95 -18.98
CA GLN A 349 -6.92 5.63 -20.12
C GLN A 349 -8.25 5.05 -19.68
N PHE A 350 -8.22 4.17 -18.67
CA PHE A 350 -9.42 3.60 -18.09
C PHE A 350 -10.31 4.66 -17.42
N SER A 351 -9.71 5.57 -16.67
CA SER A 351 -10.40 6.69 -16.02
C SER A 351 -11.05 7.62 -17.05
N GLU A 352 -10.35 7.93 -18.15
CA GLU A 352 -10.88 8.76 -19.23
C GLU A 352 -12.05 8.09 -19.97
N THR A 353 -11.97 6.79 -20.19
CA THR A 353 -13.04 6.00 -20.79
C THR A 353 -14.27 6.00 -19.90
N LEU A 354 -14.10 5.82 -18.58
CA LEU A 354 -15.19 5.91 -17.63
C LEU A 354 -15.81 7.31 -17.58
N LYS A 355 -14.98 8.35 -17.61
CA LYS A 355 -15.44 9.74 -17.66
C LYS A 355 -16.24 10.02 -18.92
N TRP A 356 -15.83 9.47 -20.05
CA TRP A 356 -16.58 9.56 -21.29
C TRP A 356 -17.93 8.84 -21.19
N ALA A 357 -17.93 7.59 -20.72
CA ALA A 357 -19.15 6.78 -20.57
C ALA A 357 -20.13 7.40 -19.56
N SER A 358 -19.64 8.08 -18.54
CA SER A 358 -20.46 8.68 -17.49
C SER A 358 -21.23 9.94 -17.90
N LYS A 359 -20.99 10.46 -19.10
CA LYS A 359 -21.76 11.63 -19.63
C LYS A 359 -23.24 11.28 -19.90
N GLY A 360 -23.57 9.98 -20.03
CA GLY A 360 -24.93 9.44 -20.10
C GLY A 360 -25.43 8.90 -18.76
N GLN A 361 -26.65 8.34 -18.76
CA GLN A 361 -27.13 7.52 -17.64
C GLN A 361 -26.37 6.18 -17.66
N LEU A 362 -25.42 6.03 -16.78
CA LEU A 362 -24.62 4.82 -16.67
C LEU A 362 -25.15 3.94 -15.54
N THR A 363 -25.45 2.70 -15.86
CA THR A 363 -25.78 1.66 -14.89
C THR A 363 -24.60 0.72 -14.77
N PHE A 364 -24.06 0.55 -13.58
CA PHE A 364 -23.01 -0.41 -13.31
C PHE A 364 -23.58 -1.75 -12.90
N ILE A 365 -23.12 -2.81 -13.54
CA ILE A 365 -23.32 -4.18 -13.09
C ILE A 365 -22.00 -4.67 -12.52
N ASP A 366 -21.91 -4.80 -11.22
CA ASP A 366 -20.79 -5.45 -10.56
C ASP A 366 -21.09 -6.93 -10.41
N LEU A 367 -20.57 -7.73 -11.33
CA LEU A 367 -20.67 -9.19 -11.28
C LEU A 367 -19.85 -9.79 -10.13
N ASN A 368 -19.09 -8.96 -9.43
CA ASN A 368 -18.19 -9.42 -8.40
C ASN A 368 -18.10 -8.42 -7.26
N SER A 369 -18.83 -8.69 -6.18
CA SER A 369 -18.81 -7.92 -4.94
C SER A 369 -17.41 -7.72 -4.33
N ARG A 370 -16.40 -8.37 -4.88
CA ARG A 370 -15.00 -8.31 -4.43
C ARG A 370 -14.05 -7.64 -5.44
N THR A 371 -14.53 -7.06 -6.56
CA THR A 371 -13.64 -6.32 -7.46
C THR A 371 -13.55 -4.87 -7.01
N PRO A 372 -12.58 -4.55 -6.15
CA PRO A 372 -12.49 -3.22 -5.57
C PRO A 372 -12.15 -2.16 -6.62
N VAL A 373 -11.41 -2.53 -7.68
CA VAL A 373 -10.85 -1.61 -8.67
C VAL A 373 -11.90 -0.68 -9.27
N PHE A 374 -13.07 -1.23 -9.62
CA PHE A 374 -14.12 -0.47 -10.30
C PHE A 374 -14.84 0.51 -9.38
N ARG A 375 -15.25 0.02 -8.22
CA ARG A 375 -15.92 0.81 -7.20
C ARG A 375 -15.13 2.05 -6.82
N HIS A 376 -13.83 1.97 -7.03
CA HIS A 376 -12.88 2.87 -6.49
C HIS A 376 -12.34 3.88 -7.52
N ILE A 377 -12.19 3.47 -8.77
CA ILE A 377 -11.68 4.36 -9.82
C ILE A 377 -12.75 5.37 -10.29
N TYR A 378 -14.01 4.96 -10.31
CA TYR A 378 -15.09 5.78 -10.87
C TYR A 378 -15.25 7.17 -10.25
N PRO A 379 -15.26 7.36 -8.92
CA PRO A 379 -15.38 8.71 -8.34
C PRO A 379 -14.19 9.60 -8.67
N PHE A 380 -13.01 9.01 -8.92
CA PHE A 380 -11.83 9.77 -9.34
C PHE A 380 -11.86 10.16 -10.80
N ALA A 381 -12.37 9.24 -11.64
CA ALA A 381 -12.47 9.47 -13.07
C ALA A 381 -13.52 10.51 -13.40
N THR A 382 -14.63 10.56 -12.65
CA THR A 382 -15.83 11.28 -13.07
C THR A 382 -16.16 12.50 -12.24
N ASP A 383 -15.48 12.71 -11.10
CA ASP A 383 -15.85 13.71 -10.08
C ASP A 383 -17.32 13.56 -9.58
N ARG A 384 -17.96 12.43 -9.89
CA ARG A 384 -19.32 12.11 -9.46
C ARG A 384 -19.30 11.31 -8.17
N LYS A 385 -20.33 11.52 -7.35
CA LYS A 385 -20.56 10.69 -6.18
C LYS A 385 -21.13 9.34 -6.62
N TRP A 386 -20.85 8.27 -5.89
CA TRP A 386 -21.47 6.98 -6.13
C TRP A 386 -23.00 7.01 -5.98
N SER A 387 -23.53 7.95 -5.18
CA SER A 387 -24.98 8.21 -5.08
C SER A 387 -25.64 8.62 -6.39
N ASP A 388 -24.84 9.08 -7.35
CA ASP A 388 -25.35 9.57 -8.64
C ASP A 388 -25.37 8.47 -9.72
N ILE A 389 -25.05 7.22 -9.35
CA ILE A 389 -24.99 6.09 -10.26
C ILE A 389 -26.01 5.04 -9.85
N ASN A 390 -26.71 4.53 -10.83
CA ASN A 390 -27.53 3.35 -10.66
C ASN A 390 -26.62 2.12 -10.54
N PHE A 391 -26.61 1.51 -9.38
CA PHE A 391 -25.79 0.34 -9.10
C PHE A 391 -26.70 -0.89 -9.01
N LEU A 392 -26.32 -1.96 -9.70
CA LEU A 392 -27.01 -3.25 -9.66
C LEU A 392 -26.10 -4.29 -9.04
N ASN A 393 -26.44 -4.70 -7.85
CA ASN A 393 -25.67 -5.72 -7.13
C ASN A 393 -26.00 -7.16 -7.60
N ASN A 394 -27.09 -7.33 -8.35
CA ASN A 394 -27.56 -8.65 -8.79
C ASN A 394 -28.10 -8.59 -10.21
N SER A 395 -27.70 -9.57 -11.05
CA SER A 395 -28.21 -9.73 -12.41
C SER A 395 -29.74 -9.90 -12.52
N GLN A 396 -30.38 -10.42 -11.47
CA GLN A 396 -31.85 -10.58 -11.43
C GLN A 396 -32.58 -9.25 -11.46
N HIS A 397 -31.94 -8.16 -11.09
CA HIS A 397 -32.52 -6.82 -11.08
C HIS A 397 -32.40 -6.06 -12.43
N ILE A 398 -31.74 -6.64 -13.43
CA ILE A 398 -31.51 -5.97 -14.71
C ILE A 398 -32.82 -5.65 -15.42
N SER A 399 -33.73 -6.61 -15.47
CA SER A 399 -35.05 -6.40 -16.08
C SER A 399 -35.90 -5.35 -15.34
N GLN A 400 -35.84 -5.32 -14.01
CA GLN A 400 -36.52 -4.33 -13.18
C GLN A 400 -35.94 -2.93 -13.35
N SER A 401 -34.61 -2.84 -13.60
CA SER A 401 -33.95 -1.57 -13.91
C SER A 401 -34.43 -1.01 -15.26
N PHE A 402 -34.69 -1.85 -16.23
CA PHE A 402 -35.21 -1.45 -17.52
C PHE A 402 -36.60 -0.83 -17.41
N GLU A 403 -37.48 -1.44 -16.66
CA GLU A 403 -38.81 -0.91 -16.40
C GLU A 403 -38.77 0.46 -15.72
N LYS A 404 -37.72 0.69 -14.90
CA LYS A 404 -37.56 1.93 -14.13
C LYS A 404 -36.88 3.06 -14.90
N PHE A 405 -35.88 2.76 -15.72
CA PHE A 405 -34.95 3.75 -16.29
C PHE A 405 -35.03 3.90 -17.82
N GLY A 406 -35.67 2.98 -18.53
CA GLY A 406 -35.73 3.00 -20.00
C GLY A 406 -34.35 2.73 -20.65
N THR A 407 -33.99 3.55 -21.64
CA THR A 407 -32.71 3.41 -22.35
C THR A 407 -31.53 3.81 -21.46
N PHE A 408 -30.50 2.94 -21.31
CA PHE A 408 -29.34 3.23 -20.50
C PHE A 408 -28.08 2.54 -21.00
N GLN A 409 -26.91 3.01 -20.54
CA GLN A 409 -25.64 2.38 -20.78
C GLN A 409 -25.31 1.43 -19.62
N VAL A 410 -24.84 0.24 -19.97
CA VAL A 410 -24.42 -0.78 -19.02
C VAL A 410 -22.91 -0.95 -19.12
N ALA A 411 -22.21 -0.71 -18.03
CA ALA A 411 -20.82 -1.03 -17.92
C ALA A 411 -20.65 -2.36 -17.18
N ILE A 412 -20.06 -3.34 -17.84
CA ILE A 412 -19.82 -4.67 -17.27
C ILE A 412 -18.32 -4.89 -17.17
N LEU A 413 -17.86 -5.22 -15.99
CA LEU A 413 -16.48 -5.58 -15.73
C LEU A 413 -16.32 -7.10 -15.78
N SER A 414 -15.41 -7.58 -16.63
CA SER A 414 -14.94 -8.96 -16.66
C SER A 414 -13.48 -9.05 -16.25
N SER A 415 -13.06 -10.15 -15.63
CA SER A 415 -11.68 -10.39 -15.27
C SER A 415 -11.22 -11.77 -15.76
N GLU A 416 -10.04 -11.87 -16.34
CA GLU A 416 -9.58 -13.11 -17.01
C GLU A 416 -8.73 -14.09 -16.16
N LEU A 417 -8.52 -13.88 -14.86
CA LEU A 417 -7.36 -14.45 -14.16
C LEU A 417 -7.54 -15.62 -13.19
N THR A 418 -8.67 -16.31 -13.04
CA THR A 418 -8.73 -17.51 -12.16
C THR A 418 -9.84 -18.52 -12.52
N ILE A 419 -9.84 -19.71 -11.87
CA ILE A 419 -10.93 -20.72 -11.94
C ILE A 419 -12.31 -20.13 -11.59
N ALA A 420 -12.33 -19.11 -10.72
CA ALA A 420 -13.51 -18.27 -10.52
C ALA A 420 -13.92 -17.49 -11.80
N GLN A 421 -13.06 -17.36 -12.78
CA GLN A 421 -13.29 -16.69 -14.07
C GLN A 421 -14.21 -17.51 -15.00
N SER A 422 -14.11 -18.83 -15.03
CA SER A 422 -15.02 -19.62 -15.87
C SER A 422 -16.47 -19.41 -15.45
N ASN A 423 -16.71 -19.32 -14.14
CA ASN A 423 -18.03 -18.99 -13.60
C ASN A 423 -18.46 -17.54 -13.87
N ARG A 424 -17.53 -16.60 -13.94
CA ARG A 424 -17.81 -15.18 -14.23
C ARG A 424 -18.07 -14.94 -15.71
N ASN A 425 -17.29 -15.53 -16.59
CA ASN A 425 -17.56 -15.48 -18.03
C ASN A 425 -18.88 -16.16 -18.36
N THR A 426 -19.26 -17.20 -17.64
CA THR A 426 -20.58 -17.84 -17.77
C THR A 426 -21.68 -16.90 -17.28
N GLN A 427 -21.51 -16.22 -16.15
CA GLN A 427 -22.47 -15.20 -15.67
C GLN A 427 -22.55 -14.00 -16.59
N PHE A 428 -21.41 -13.48 -17.05
CA PHE A 428 -21.33 -12.40 -18.02
C PHE A 428 -22.09 -12.75 -19.31
N ASN A 429 -21.77 -13.91 -19.90
CA ASN A 429 -22.43 -14.37 -21.11
C ASN A 429 -23.93 -14.61 -20.91
N SER A 430 -24.34 -15.14 -19.75
CA SER A 430 -25.77 -15.34 -19.46
C SER A 430 -26.52 -14.03 -19.36
N ILE A 431 -25.93 -13.00 -18.75
CA ILE A 431 -26.50 -11.65 -18.66
C ILE A 431 -26.61 -11.02 -20.05
N LEU A 432 -25.54 -11.14 -20.84
CA LEU A 432 -25.49 -10.60 -22.19
C LEU A 432 -26.53 -11.26 -23.11
N ILE A 433 -26.72 -12.57 -22.97
CA ILE A 433 -27.78 -13.33 -23.69
C ILE A 433 -29.14 -12.84 -23.26
N GLN A 434 -29.44 -12.74 -21.97
CA GLN A 434 -30.70 -12.26 -21.45
C GLN A 434 -31.00 -10.82 -21.88
N LEU A 435 -29.98 -9.97 -21.93
CA LEU A 435 -30.13 -8.59 -22.42
C LEU A 435 -30.41 -8.58 -23.92
N LYS A 436 -29.72 -9.39 -24.73
CA LYS A 436 -29.89 -9.47 -26.17
C LYS A 436 -31.23 -10.09 -26.58
N GLU A 437 -31.83 -10.95 -25.78
CA GLU A 437 -33.13 -11.55 -26.01
C GLU A 437 -34.28 -10.53 -25.87
N LYS A 438 -34.11 -9.52 -25.04
CA LYS A 438 -35.17 -8.55 -24.70
C LYS A 438 -34.95 -7.15 -25.26
N TYR A 439 -33.68 -6.83 -25.61
CA TYR A 439 -33.28 -5.47 -25.93
C TYR A 439 -32.31 -5.43 -27.10
N CYS A 440 -32.24 -4.30 -27.75
CA CYS A 440 -31.18 -4.01 -28.72
C CYS A 440 -29.90 -3.61 -27.96
N VAL A 441 -28.90 -4.48 -27.96
CA VAL A 441 -27.64 -4.31 -27.23
C VAL A 441 -26.51 -4.10 -28.23
N THR A 442 -25.92 -2.90 -28.21
CA THR A 442 -24.74 -2.56 -29.03
C THR A 442 -23.51 -2.35 -28.13
N ASN A 443 -22.39 -3.03 -28.43
CA ASN A 443 -21.14 -2.75 -27.78
C ASN A 443 -20.60 -1.40 -28.25
N ILE A 444 -20.35 -0.50 -27.31
CA ILE A 444 -19.83 0.84 -27.61
C ILE A 444 -18.32 0.87 -27.44
N ASN A 445 -17.80 0.22 -26.40
CA ASN A 445 -16.37 0.24 -26.11
C ASN A 445 -15.95 -0.97 -25.26
N GLU A 446 -14.75 -1.46 -25.52
CA GLU A 446 -14.08 -2.47 -24.71
C GLU A 446 -12.69 -1.98 -24.36
N LEU A 447 -12.38 -1.94 -23.09
CA LEU A 447 -11.08 -1.55 -22.58
C LEU A 447 -10.58 -2.58 -21.58
N CYS A 448 -9.42 -3.16 -21.87
CA CYS A 448 -8.76 -4.12 -20.99
C CYS A 448 -7.55 -3.52 -20.30
N LEU A 449 -7.49 -3.64 -18.98
CA LEU A 449 -6.33 -3.27 -18.16
C LEU A 449 -5.40 -4.47 -17.99
N ASN A 450 -4.18 -4.36 -18.50
CA ASN A 450 -3.14 -5.41 -18.35
C ASN A 450 -3.57 -6.83 -18.74
N GLY A 451 -4.54 -6.98 -19.65
CA GLY A 451 -5.12 -8.27 -20.02
C GLY A 451 -5.93 -8.97 -18.93
N ASN A 452 -6.12 -8.35 -17.78
CA ASN A 452 -6.68 -9.01 -16.61
C ASN A 452 -8.08 -8.55 -16.23
N TYR A 453 -8.43 -7.31 -16.60
CA TYR A 453 -9.72 -6.69 -16.30
C TYR A 453 -10.22 -5.99 -17.55
N CYS A 454 -11.33 -6.43 -18.09
CA CYS A 454 -11.94 -5.79 -19.24
C CYS A 454 -13.23 -5.09 -18.84
N LEU A 455 -13.34 -3.82 -19.21
CA LEU A 455 -14.54 -3.01 -19.11
C LEU A 455 -15.25 -3.04 -20.45
N ASN A 456 -16.42 -3.62 -20.49
CA ASN A 456 -17.28 -3.62 -21.66
C ASN A 456 -18.43 -2.65 -21.42
N ILE A 457 -18.61 -1.67 -22.29
CA ILE A 457 -19.68 -0.68 -22.23
C ILE A 457 -20.67 -0.98 -23.36
N TYR A 458 -21.89 -1.22 -22.99
CA TYR A 458 -22.99 -1.51 -23.91
C TYR A 458 -24.06 -0.41 -23.86
N ASN A 459 -24.52 -0.02 -25.01
CA ASN A 459 -25.74 0.75 -25.11
C ASN A 459 -26.94 -0.23 -25.23
N VAL A 460 -27.93 -0.06 -24.39
CA VAL A 460 -29.09 -0.93 -24.31
C VAL A 460 -30.32 -0.10 -24.52
N GLN A 461 -31.09 -0.43 -25.60
CA GLN A 461 -32.30 0.26 -26.01
C GLN A 461 -33.46 -0.73 -26.05
N GLN A 462 -34.64 -0.24 -25.81
CA GLN A 462 -35.84 -1.01 -26.00
C GLN A 462 -35.98 -1.39 -27.50
N GLN A 463 -36.32 -2.63 -27.79
CA GLN A 463 -36.57 -3.07 -29.15
C GLN A 463 -37.77 -2.35 -29.75
#